data_151d77188d0880ff29a8f59db6fa0b30
#
_entry.id   151d77188d0880ff29a8f59db6fa0b30
#
_cell.length_a   1.000
_cell.length_b   1.000
_cell.length_c   1.000
_cell.angle_alpha   90.00
_cell.angle_beta   90.00
_cell.angle_gamma   90.00
#
_symmetry.space_group_name_H-M   'P 1'
#
loop_
_entity.id
_entity.type
_entity.pdbx_description
1 polymer ?
#
loop_
_entity_poly.entity_id
_entity_poly.type
_entity_poly.pdbx_seq_one_letter_code
_entity_poly.pdbx_strand_id
1 'polypeptide(L)'
;MTILADDGEIELSSWWVENDLSQPTIILLHGVTSSKFSPDILLPMGMFNKSGFNILAIDFRDHGESTCEDGFYTAGQDETDDVVAAISWLKDKGVKSSNIGLYGSSLGGLVALMTPAKSDDFGSIAVIDPPVDFKTLVREEMAYQGLPTFLWEPIYHYAGIFKGVNMLKDIPEEALAKGNLSL
;
A
#
# COMPACT_ATOMS: atom_id res chain seq x y z
N MET A 1 -1.94 14.96 9.41
CA MET A 1 -1.05 14.53 10.52
C MET A 1 0.10 13.72 9.93
N THR A 2 1.14 13.45 10.71
CA THR A 2 2.33 12.72 10.24
C THR A 2 2.46 11.39 10.98
N ILE A 3 2.77 10.32 10.27
CA ILE A 3 3.18 9.02 10.79
C ILE A 3 4.64 8.82 10.39
N LEU A 4 5.46 8.33 11.31
CA LEU A 4 6.88 8.06 11.05
C LEU A 4 7.07 6.60 10.64
N ALA A 5 7.76 6.38 9.55
CA ALA A 5 8.20 5.08 9.06
C ALA A 5 9.74 5.03 9.01
N ASP A 6 10.31 3.83 8.86
CA ASP A 6 11.75 3.61 8.73
C ASP A 6 12.57 4.35 9.83
N ASP A 7 12.25 4.02 11.12
CA ASP A 7 12.88 4.64 12.30
C ASP A 7 12.83 6.18 12.33
N GLY A 8 11.87 6.76 11.61
CA GLY A 8 11.62 8.21 11.57
C GLY A 8 12.28 8.94 10.41
N GLU A 9 12.88 8.25 9.47
CA GLU A 9 13.45 8.86 8.26
C GLU A 9 12.38 9.26 7.26
N ILE A 10 11.25 8.53 7.22
CA ILE A 10 10.12 8.78 6.32
C ILE A 10 8.94 9.35 7.11
N GLU A 11 8.46 10.52 6.70
CA GLU A 11 7.26 11.16 7.21
C GLU A 11 6.08 10.92 6.25
N LEU A 12 5.10 10.12 6.68
CA LEU A 12 3.88 9.85 5.91
C LEU A 12 2.82 10.89 6.25
N SER A 13 2.39 11.66 5.27
CA SER A 13 1.25 12.55 5.42
C SER A 13 -0.05 11.74 5.47
N SER A 14 -0.88 12.00 6.46
CA SER A 14 -2.08 11.19 6.70
C SER A 14 -3.27 11.99 7.21
N TRP A 15 -4.46 11.46 6.97
CA TRP A 15 -5.71 11.91 7.56
C TRP A 15 -6.27 10.85 8.50
N TRP A 16 -6.57 11.26 9.72
CA TRP A 16 -7.26 10.46 10.70
C TRP A 16 -8.67 11.01 10.92
N VAL A 17 -9.67 10.15 10.69
CA VAL A 17 -11.08 10.46 10.98
C VAL A 17 -11.57 9.44 12.00
N GLU A 18 -11.76 9.89 13.22
CA GLU A 18 -12.21 9.08 14.33
C GLU A 18 -13.72 9.26 14.54
N ASN A 19 -14.47 8.18 14.56
CA ASN A 19 -15.85 8.13 15.00
C ASN A 19 -15.91 7.62 16.45
N ASP A 20 -15.43 6.38 16.66
CA ASP A 20 -15.36 5.70 17.95
C ASP A 20 -14.26 4.65 17.87
N LEU A 21 -13.26 4.69 18.77
CA LEU A 21 -12.14 3.73 18.78
C LEU A 21 -12.57 2.27 19.00
N SER A 22 -13.79 2.04 19.49
CA SER A 22 -14.35 0.67 19.58
C SER A 22 -14.78 0.10 18.22
N GLN A 23 -14.97 0.96 17.21
CA GLN A 23 -15.34 0.58 15.86
C GLN A 23 -14.12 0.18 15.04
N PRO A 24 -14.29 -0.66 14.01
CA PRO A 24 -13.20 -1.00 13.11
C PRO A 24 -12.64 0.23 12.38
N THR A 25 -11.35 0.15 12.05
CA THR A 25 -10.60 1.17 11.34
C THR A 25 -10.18 0.68 9.97
N ILE A 26 -10.38 1.47 8.94
CA ILE A 26 -9.93 1.16 7.58
C ILE A 26 -8.72 2.05 7.23
N ILE A 27 -7.60 1.43 6.87
CA ILE A 27 -6.48 2.12 6.24
C ILE A 27 -6.76 2.20 4.74
N LEU A 28 -6.75 3.40 4.17
CA LEU A 28 -6.99 3.66 2.75
C LEU A 28 -5.66 3.91 2.03
N LEU A 29 -5.40 3.12 0.97
CA LEU A 29 -4.16 3.03 0.23
C LEU A 29 -4.41 3.40 -1.25
N HIS A 30 -3.81 4.48 -1.71
CA HIS A 30 -4.03 5.03 -3.05
C HIS A 30 -3.21 4.32 -4.15
N GLY A 31 -3.57 4.58 -5.41
CA GLY A 31 -2.84 4.09 -6.59
C GLY A 31 -1.54 4.84 -6.87
N VAL A 32 -0.75 4.32 -7.84
CA VAL A 32 0.46 4.99 -8.32
C VAL A 32 0.14 6.38 -8.90
N THR A 33 1.04 7.34 -8.75
CA THR A 33 0.86 8.76 -9.17
C THR A 33 -0.39 9.45 -8.59
N SER A 34 -0.91 8.92 -7.50
CA SER A 34 -2.12 9.38 -6.80
C SER A 34 -1.77 9.88 -5.40
N SER A 35 -2.77 10.14 -4.58
CA SER A 35 -2.62 10.56 -3.18
C SER A 35 -3.92 10.35 -2.41
N LYS A 36 -3.91 10.59 -1.10
CA LYS A 36 -5.11 10.58 -0.25
C LYS A 36 -6.21 11.57 -0.70
N PHE A 37 -5.86 12.56 -1.56
CA PHE A 37 -6.81 13.52 -2.14
C PHE A 37 -7.58 12.99 -3.35
N SER A 38 -7.21 11.84 -3.88
CA SER A 38 -7.79 11.33 -5.12
C SER A 38 -9.21 10.75 -4.94
N PRO A 39 -10.03 10.73 -5.98
CA PRO A 39 -11.40 10.23 -5.90
C PRO A 39 -11.50 8.76 -5.48
N ASP A 40 -10.51 7.93 -5.83
CA ASP A 40 -10.43 6.52 -5.45
C ASP A 40 -10.17 6.31 -3.94
N ILE A 41 -9.78 7.37 -3.22
CA ILE A 41 -9.68 7.42 -1.77
C ILE A 41 -10.84 8.18 -1.14
N LEU A 42 -11.17 9.37 -1.64
CA LEU A 42 -12.19 10.23 -1.05
C LEU A 42 -13.58 9.60 -1.06
N LEU A 43 -13.92 8.88 -2.14
CA LEU A 43 -15.22 8.25 -2.26
C LEU A 43 -15.40 7.09 -1.25
N PRO A 44 -14.51 6.07 -1.19
CA PRO A 44 -14.63 5.03 -0.17
C PRO A 44 -14.44 5.59 1.25
N MET A 45 -13.61 6.60 1.46
CA MET A 45 -13.48 7.30 2.74
C MET A 45 -14.84 7.79 3.25
N GLY A 46 -15.59 8.50 2.39
CA GLY A 46 -16.93 8.99 2.72
C GLY A 46 -17.92 7.86 2.98
N MET A 47 -17.86 6.76 2.22
CA MET A 47 -18.73 5.60 2.37
C MET A 47 -18.45 4.86 3.70
N PHE A 48 -17.19 4.55 4.00
CA PHE A 48 -16.80 3.88 5.24
C PHE A 48 -17.08 4.74 6.46
N ASN A 49 -16.75 6.05 6.41
CA ASN A 49 -17.03 6.96 7.52
C ASN A 49 -18.52 7.06 7.81
N LYS A 50 -19.37 7.17 6.80
CA LYS A 50 -20.84 7.17 6.95
C LYS A 50 -21.38 5.86 7.53
N SER A 51 -20.65 4.76 7.34
CA SER A 51 -20.98 3.43 7.89
C SER A 51 -20.44 3.23 9.31
N GLY A 52 -19.81 4.25 9.91
CA GLY A 52 -19.32 4.24 11.29
C GLY A 52 -17.88 3.79 11.48
N PHE A 53 -17.14 3.47 10.40
CA PHE A 53 -15.72 3.10 10.49
C PHE A 53 -14.86 4.31 10.84
N ASN A 54 -13.79 4.07 11.59
CA ASN A 54 -12.67 5.01 11.65
C ASN A 54 -11.84 4.89 10.38
N ILE A 55 -11.22 5.98 9.96
CA ILE A 55 -10.46 6.02 8.70
C ILE A 55 -9.06 6.56 8.95
N LEU A 56 -8.08 5.86 8.40
CA LEU A 56 -6.72 6.36 8.26
C LEU A 56 -6.36 6.35 6.76
N ALA A 57 -6.31 7.52 6.12
CA ALA A 57 -5.84 7.65 4.76
C ALA A 57 -4.40 8.16 4.78
N ILE A 58 -3.48 7.47 4.12
CA ILE A 58 -2.07 7.84 4.03
C ILE A 58 -1.68 8.19 2.60
N ASP A 59 -0.71 9.09 2.44
CA ASP A 59 0.10 9.16 1.24
C ASP A 59 1.30 8.23 1.43
N PHE A 60 1.60 7.38 0.45
CA PHE A 60 2.84 6.61 0.43
C PHE A 60 4.05 7.53 0.32
N ARG A 61 5.25 7.06 0.71
CA ARG A 61 6.51 7.74 0.36
C ARG A 61 6.54 8.06 -1.13
N ASP A 62 7.24 9.10 -1.52
CA ASP A 62 7.34 9.60 -2.90
C ASP A 62 6.01 10.02 -3.55
N HIS A 63 4.92 10.09 -2.77
CA HIS A 63 3.60 10.50 -3.23
C HIS A 63 2.99 11.59 -2.34
N GLY A 64 2.13 12.40 -2.95
CA GLY A 64 1.31 13.40 -2.26
C GLY A 64 2.13 14.38 -1.43
N GLU A 65 1.87 14.41 -0.11
CA GLU A 65 2.52 15.29 0.86
C GLU A 65 3.48 14.52 1.79
N SER A 66 3.77 13.25 1.51
CA SER A 66 4.74 12.44 2.25
C SER A 66 6.17 12.76 1.84
N THR A 67 7.16 12.27 2.59
CA THR A 67 8.57 12.41 2.26
C THR A 67 8.81 11.94 0.83
N CYS A 68 9.47 12.80 0.03
CA CYS A 68 10.02 12.43 -1.26
C CYS A 68 11.45 11.91 -1.02
N GLU A 69 11.63 10.60 -1.04
CA GLU A 69 12.92 9.96 -0.84
C GLU A 69 13.78 10.06 -2.12
N ASP A 70 13.25 9.58 -3.24
CA ASP A 70 13.94 9.63 -4.53
C ASP A 70 12.99 9.80 -5.74
N GLY A 71 11.69 9.90 -5.51
CA GLY A 71 10.67 10.13 -6.52
C GLY A 71 10.25 8.88 -7.31
N PHE A 72 10.64 7.67 -6.85
CA PHE A 72 10.28 6.41 -7.50
C PHE A 72 9.55 5.49 -6.53
N TYR A 73 8.55 4.76 -7.02
CA TYR A 73 7.92 3.67 -6.28
C TYR A 73 8.63 2.34 -6.55
N THR A 74 8.58 1.43 -5.57
CA THR A 74 9.30 0.15 -5.62
C THR A 74 8.40 -1.05 -5.91
N ALA A 75 7.26 -0.83 -6.56
CA ALA A 75 6.24 -1.86 -6.84
C ALA A 75 5.77 -2.58 -5.56
N GLY A 76 5.62 -1.83 -4.48
CA GLY A 76 5.07 -2.31 -3.21
C GLY A 76 6.11 -2.68 -2.16
N GLN A 77 7.41 -2.74 -2.47
CA GLN A 77 8.42 -3.19 -1.50
C GLN A 77 8.56 -2.22 -0.33
N ASP A 78 8.87 -0.96 -0.60
CA ASP A 78 9.05 0.09 0.41
C ASP A 78 7.69 0.61 0.89
N GLU A 79 6.70 0.72 -0.02
CA GLU A 79 5.35 1.16 0.32
C GLU A 79 4.65 0.22 1.31
N THR A 80 5.06 -1.06 1.36
CA THR A 80 4.57 -2.00 2.39
C THR A 80 5.05 -1.61 3.79
N ASP A 81 6.26 -1.05 3.93
CA ASP A 81 6.77 -0.55 5.21
C ASP A 81 5.97 0.66 5.70
N ASP A 82 5.47 1.50 4.78
CA ASP A 82 4.56 2.59 5.10
C ASP A 82 3.25 2.08 5.72
N VAL A 83 2.70 0.99 5.17
CA VAL A 83 1.50 0.34 5.73
C VAL A 83 1.78 -0.26 7.10
N VAL A 84 2.92 -0.91 7.30
CA VAL A 84 3.33 -1.45 8.60
C VAL A 84 3.44 -0.34 9.64
N ALA A 85 4.02 0.81 9.28
CA ALA A 85 4.09 1.99 10.15
C ALA A 85 2.69 2.52 10.51
N ALA A 86 1.78 2.57 9.53
CA ALA A 86 0.38 2.98 9.74
C ALA A 86 -0.37 2.02 10.69
N ILE A 87 -0.17 0.71 10.53
CA ILE A 87 -0.71 -0.32 11.42
C ILE A 87 -0.16 -0.13 12.85
N SER A 88 1.14 0.04 12.99
CA SER A 88 1.81 0.25 14.29
C SER A 88 1.25 1.49 14.99
N TRP A 89 1.09 2.61 14.25
CA TRP A 89 0.50 3.82 14.78
C TRP A 89 -0.94 3.62 15.30
N LEU A 90 -1.77 2.83 14.61
CA LEU A 90 -3.11 2.49 15.08
C LEU A 90 -3.08 1.62 16.34
N LYS A 91 -2.15 0.67 16.42
CA LYS A 91 -1.97 -0.17 17.62
C LYS A 91 -1.55 0.66 18.83
N ASP A 92 -0.67 1.64 18.66
CA ASP A 92 -0.26 2.56 19.72
C ASP A 92 -1.45 3.43 20.22
N LYS A 93 -2.45 3.67 19.36
CA LYS A 93 -3.73 4.27 19.76
C LYS A 93 -4.70 3.30 20.46
N GLY A 94 -4.35 2.03 20.57
CA GLY A 94 -5.16 1.01 21.22
C GLY A 94 -6.16 0.30 20.28
N VAL A 95 -6.06 0.50 18.95
CA VAL A 95 -6.86 -0.24 17.98
C VAL A 95 -6.36 -1.69 17.93
N LYS A 96 -7.26 -2.65 18.08
CA LYS A 96 -6.92 -4.08 18.01
C LYS A 96 -6.63 -4.48 16.56
N SER A 97 -5.65 -5.37 16.34
CA SER A 97 -5.31 -5.89 15.01
C SER A 97 -6.53 -6.44 14.25
N SER A 98 -7.41 -7.19 14.94
CA SER A 98 -8.66 -7.72 14.36
C SER A 98 -9.64 -6.64 13.88
N ASN A 99 -9.47 -5.40 14.33
CA ASN A 99 -10.31 -4.25 13.97
C ASN A 99 -9.64 -3.33 12.93
N ILE A 100 -8.49 -3.70 12.39
CA ILE A 100 -7.80 -2.97 11.32
C ILE A 100 -8.09 -3.66 10.00
N GLY A 101 -8.65 -2.94 9.04
CA GLY A 101 -8.84 -3.39 7.66
C GLY A 101 -7.96 -2.57 6.71
N LEU A 102 -7.44 -3.21 5.68
CA LEU A 102 -6.73 -2.57 4.58
C LEU A 102 -7.65 -2.45 3.38
N TYR A 103 -7.79 -1.27 2.81
CA TYR A 103 -8.48 -1.03 1.56
C TYR A 103 -7.55 -0.35 0.58
N GLY A 104 -7.32 -0.94 -0.58
CA GLY A 104 -6.39 -0.39 -1.57
C GLY A 104 -6.91 -0.47 -3.00
N SER A 105 -6.55 0.54 -3.79
CA SER A 105 -6.82 0.63 -5.23
C SER A 105 -5.52 0.58 -6.02
N SER A 106 -5.47 -0.21 -7.11
CA SER A 106 -4.30 -0.32 -7.98
C SER A 106 -3.02 -0.65 -7.19
N LEU A 107 -1.99 0.23 -7.19
CA LEU A 107 -0.78 0.07 -6.37
C LEU A 107 -1.12 -0.15 -4.89
N GLY A 108 -2.05 0.63 -4.31
CA GLY A 108 -2.47 0.44 -2.92
C GLY A 108 -3.08 -0.94 -2.68
N GLY A 109 -3.76 -1.50 -3.68
CA GLY A 109 -4.25 -2.88 -3.64
C GLY A 109 -3.12 -3.90 -3.68
N LEU A 110 -2.10 -3.70 -4.51
CA LEU A 110 -0.89 -4.51 -4.54
C LEU A 110 -0.19 -4.50 -3.18
N VAL A 111 0.05 -3.31 -2.62
CA VAL A 111 0.69 -3.12 -1.31
C VAL A 111 -0.11 -3.80 -0.20
N ALA A 112 -1.43 -3.65 -0.19
CA ALA A 112 -2.29 -4.34 0.78
C ALA A 112 -2.13 -5.86 0.72
N LEU A 113 -2.05 -6.45 -0.49
CA LEU A 113 -1.85 -7.89 -0.68
C LEU A 113 -0.42 -8.36 -0.33
N MET A 114 0.58 -7.47 -0.36
CA MET A 114 1.97 -7.76 0.04
C MET A 114 2.18 -7.60 1.55
N THR A 115 1.35 -6.82 2.24
CA THR A 115 1.48 -6.55 3.68
C THR A 115 1.59 -7.81 4.55
N PRO A 116 0.88 -8.94 4.27
CA PRO A 116 1.00 -10.17 5.04
C PRO A 116 2.41 -10.77 5.10
N ALA A 117 3.31 -10.41 4.18
CA ALA A 117 4.71 -10.84 4.22
C ALA A 117 5.52 -10.15 5.34
N LYS A 118 5.08 -8.97 5.79
CA LYS A 118 5.79 -8.12 6.77
C LYS A 118 5.04 -7.96 8.10
N SER A 119 3.71 -8.08 8.10
CA SER A 119 2.87 -7.94 9.30
C SER A 119 1.58 -8.74 9.16
N ASP A 120 1.13 -9.35 10.25
CA ASP A 120 -0.17 -10.00 10.42
C ASP A 120 -1.08 -9.24 11.42
N ASP A 121 -0.68 -8.02 11.80
CA ASP A 121 -1.37 -7.18 12.79
C ASP A 121 -2.60 -6.43 12.23
N PHE A 122 -3.36 -7.09 11.37
CA PHE A 122 -4.63 -6.58 10.83
C PHE A 122 -5.61 -7.75 10.59
N GLY A 123 -6.90 -7.44 10.38
CA GLY A 123 -7.96 -8.45 10.34
C GLY A 123 -8.50 -8.74 8.93
N SER A 124 -8.38 -7.83 7.98
CA SER A 124 -8.99 -7.99 6.65
C SER A 124 -8.32 -7.14 5.57
N ILE A 125 -8.44 -7.60 4.33
CA ILE A 125 -8.00 -6.88 3.13
C ILE A 125 -9.16 -6.81 2.15
N ALA A 126 -9.38 -5.64 1.55
CA ALA A 126 -10.26 -5.43 0.41
C ALA A 126 -9.52 -4.61 -0.65
N VAL A 127 -9.50 -5.09 -1.89
CA VAL A 127 -8.75 -4.45 -2.96
C VAL A 127 -9.58 -4.24 -4.21
N ILE A 128 -9.27 -3.19 -4.96
CA ILE A 128 -9.84 -2.91 -6.26
C ILE A 128 -8.72 -2.83 -7.29
N ASP A 129 -8.83 -3.66 -8.32
CA ASP A 129 -7.95 -3.69 -9.49
C ASP A 129 -6.44 -3.74 -9.15
N PRO A 130 -6.00 -4.66 -8.26
CA PRO A 130 -4.60 -4.76 -7.91
C PRO A 130 -3.80 -5.40 -9.05
N PRO A 131 -2.60 -4.88 -9.42
CA PRO A 131 -1.72 -5.50 -10.40
C PRO A 131 -0.99 -6.72 -9.82
N VAL A 132 -1.71 -7.81 -9.55
CA VAL A 132 -1.18 -9.00 -8.88
C VAL A 132 -0.07 -9.71 -9.67
N ASP A 133 -0.11 -9.66 -11.01
CA ASP A 133 0.96 -10.08 -11.90
C ASP A 133 1.62 -8.86 -12.55
N PHE A 134 2.45 -8.19 -11.77
CA PHE A 134 3.15 -6.99 -12.22
C PHE A 134 4.06 -7.24 -13.43
N LYS A 135 4.60 -8.45 -13.54
CA LYS A 135 5.43 -8.87 -14.68
C LYS A 135 4.62 -8.86 -15.98
N THR A 136 3.46 -9.49 -15.97
CA THR A 136 2.57 -9.52 -17.15
C THR A 136 2.09 -8.12 -17.49
N LEU A 137 1.69 -7.33 -16.48
CA LEU A 137 1.25 -5.94 -16.67
C LEU A 137 2.32 -5.10 -17.39
N VAL A 138 3.58 -5.13 -16.93
CA VAL A 138 4.67 -4.38 -17.57
C VAL A 138 4.91 -4.83 -19.01
N ARG A 139 4.88 -6.13 -19.28
CA ARG A 139 5.05 -6.65 -20.63
C ARG A 139 3.92 -6.25 -21.57
N GLU A 140 2.70 -6.29 -21.12
CA GLU A 140 1.52 -5.85 -21.88
C GLU A 140 1.57 -4.36 -22.17
N GLU A 141 1.94 -3.54 -21.18
CA GLU A 141 2.12 -2.10 -21.37
C GLU A 141 3.24 -1.79 -22.37
N MET A 142 4.39 -2.47 -22.27
CA MET A 142 5.47 -2.33 -23.25
C MET A 142 5.00 -2.70 -24.66
N ALA A 143 4.23 -3.79 -24.80
CA ALA A 143 3.67 -4.20 -26.09
C ALA A 143 2.70 -3.15 -26.65
N TYR A 144 1.84 -2.58 -25.79
CA TYR A 144 0.90 -1.53 -26.15
C TYR A 144 1.62 -0.25 -26.63
N GLN A 145 2.74 0.10 -25.99
CA GLN A 145 3.60 1.23 -26.39
C GLN A 145 4.50 0.93 -27.61
N GLY A 146 4.43 -0.29 -28.18
CA GLY A 146 5.28 -0.71 -29.29
C GLY A 146 6.74 -0.96 -28.92
N LEU A 147 7.03 -1.15 -27.63
CA LEU A 147 8.38 -1.44 -27.13
C LEU A 147 8.68 -2.96 -27.19
N PRO A 148 9.95 -3.35 -27.43
CA PRO A 148 10.33 -4.75 -27.42
C PRO A 148 10.15 -5.40 -26.06
N THR A 149 9.22 -6.33 -25.94
CA THR A 149 8.84 -6.96 -24.66
C THR A 149 9.95 -7.79 -24.01
N PHE A 150 10.98 -8.22 -24.77
CA PHE A 150 12.13 -8.95 -24.22
C PHE A 150 13.05 -8.07 -23.35
N LEU A 151 12.91 -6.74 -23.45
CA LEU A 151 13.71 -5.79 -22.65
C LEU A 151 13.17 -5.65 -21.21
N TRP A 152 11.98 -6.16 -20.91
CA TRP A 152 11.39 -5.98 -19.56
C TRP A 152 12.28 -6.61 -18.47
N GLU A 153 12.81 -7.83 -18.68
CA GLU A 153 13.65 -8.51 -17.68
C GLU A 153 14.93 -7.74 -17.33
N PRO A 154 15.78 -7.34 -18.33
CA PRO A 154 16.93 -6.53 -17.98
C PRO A 154 16.57 -5.18 -17.39
N ILE A 155 15.53 -4.49 -17.87
CA ILE A 155 15.11 -3.20 -17.31
C ILE A 155 14.72 -3.37 -15.83
N TYR A 156 13.91 -4.37 -15.52
CA TYR A 156 13.44 -4.63 -14.17
C TYR A 156 14.57 -5.03 -13.22
N HIS A 157 15.50 -5.85 -13.71
CA HIS A 157 16.67 -6.26 -12.95
C HIS A 157 17.60 -5.07 -12.64
N TYR A 158 17.84 -4.22 -13.64
CA TYR A 158 18.63 -2.99 -13.43
C TYR A 158 17.94 -1.99 -12.51
N ALA A 159 16.62 -1.82 -12.62
CA ALA A 159 15.85 -0.98 -11.71
C ALA A 159 15.96 -1.46 -10.26
N GLY A 160 15.82 -2.78 -10.03
CA GLY A 160 16.01 -3.37 -8.72
C GLY A 160 17.43 -3.17 -8.15
N ILE A 161 18.46 -3.33 -8.96
CA ILE A 161 19.85 -3.08 -8.55
C ILE A 161 20.04 -1.59 -8.22
N PHE A 162 19.51 -0.69 -9.04
CA PHE A 162 19.63 0.75 -8.85
C PHE A 162 18.96 1.21 -7.55
N LYS A 163 17.78 0.66 -7.24
CA LYS A 163 17.04 0.94 -6.00
C LYS A 163 17.57 0.17 -4.78
N GLY A 164 18.44 -0.82 -4.98
CA GLY A 164 18.92 -1.68 -3.89
C GLY A 164 17.87 -2.66 -3.36
N VAL A 165 16.75 -2.87 -4.09
CA VAL A 165 15.65 -3.74 -3.69
C VAL A 165 15.42 -4.85 -4.71
N ASN A 166 14.87 -5.97 -4.25
CA ASN A 166 14.38 -7.02 -5.14
C ASN A 166 12.88 -6.81 -5.41
N MET A 167 12.54 -6.07 -6.46
CA MET A 167 11.17 -5.73 -6.82
C MET A 167 10.26 -6.94 -7.15
N LEU A 168 10.82 -8.16 -7.24
CA LEU A 168 10.07 -9.42 -7.45
C LEU A 168 9.97 -10.25 -6.16
N LYS A 169 10.42 -9.72 -5.04
CA LYS A 169 10.31 -10.38 -3.74
C LYS A 169 8.91 -10.12 -3.15
N ASP A 170 8.45 -11.07 -2.35
CA ASP A 170 7.18 -10.94 -1.61
C ASP A 170 5.97 -10.58 -2.50
N ILE A 171 5.94 -11.10 -3.74
CA ILE A 171 4.80 -10.94 -4.64
C ILE A 171 3.50 -11.36 -3.94
N PRO A 172 2.33 -10.82 -4.31
CA PRO A 172 1.08 -11.02 -3.59
C PRO A 172 0.74 -12.48 -3.29
N GLU A 173 1.00 -13.39 -4.23
CA GLU A 173 0.76 -14.83 -4.07
C GLU A 173 1.61 -15.42 -2.93
N GLU A 174 2.89 -15.06 -2.86
CA GLU A 174 3.80 -15.51 -1.80
C GLU A 174 3.48 -14.85 -0.45
N ALA A 175 3.13 -13.57 -0.47
CA ALA A 175 2.79 -12.80 0.72
C ALA A 175 1.53 -13.36 1.40
N LEU A 176 0.48 -13.61 0.62
CA LEU A 176 -0.77 -14.20 1.11
C LEU A 176 -0.57 -15.63 1.64
N ALA A 177 0.34 -16.41 1.03
CA ALA A 177 0.67 -17.74 1.52
C ALA A 177 1.41 -17.74 2.87
N LYS A 178 2.12 -16.64 3.20
CA LYS A 178 2.81 -16.46 4.49
C LYS A 178 1.87 -15.96 5.59
N GLY A 179 0.84 -15.18 5.23
CA GLY A 179 -0.11 -14.60 6.16
C GLY A 179 -1.09 -15.64 6.71
N ASN A 180 -1.50 -15.47 7.97
CA ASN A 180 -2.55 -16.29 8.62
C ASN A 180 -3.97 -15.77 8.32
N LEU A 181 -4.20 -15.22 7.13
CA LEU A 181 -5.51 -14.72 6.73
C LEU A 181 -6.45 -15.91 6.51
N SER A 182 -7.49 -16.02 7.33
CA SER A 182 -8.64 -16.90 7.05
C SER A 182 -9.45 -16.28 5.93
N LEU A 183 -9.47 -16.91 4.77
CA LEU A 183 -10.36 -16.60 3.66
C LEU A 183 -11.81 -16.91 4.03
#